data_19a98be74eccbae4fc40d7b2c48fbb88
#
_entry.id   19a98be74eccbae4fc40d7b2c48fbb88
#
_cell.length_a   1.000
_cell.length_b   1.000
_cell.length_c   1.000
_cell.angle_alpha   90.00
_cell.angle_beta   90.00
_cell.angle_gamma   90.00
#
_symmetry.space_group_name_H-M   'P 1'
#
loop_
_entity.id
_entity.type
_entity.pdbx_description
1 polymer ?
#
loop_
_entity_poly.entity_id
_entity_poly.type
_entity_poly.pdbx_seq_one_letter_code
_entity_poly.pdbx_strand_id
1 'polypeptide(L)'
;MSSLSLKGIKKVYPYSESKKKKKKGEEEKKNNLLITEEGVLAVQDFNLEIADKEFIVLVGPSGCGKSTTLRMVAGLEEISGGELYIDGKLVNDVAPKDRDIAMVFQSYALYPHMTVYDNMAYPLRLRKMSETEVDRLVQEAARTLDITQYLDRKPKALSGGQRQRVAIGRAIVREPKVLLMDEPLSNLDAKLRNQMRAEIIKLRQKINTTFMYVTHDQTEAMALGDRIVIMKDGVIQQIGTPQEVFDHPANLFVAGFIGMPRMNMFSADLVKENGKYSVKIGEVCVELDAEKQAKLEAKSVAPQSITLGVRPEHVSLAKSGEAALHGTVDVS
;
A
#
# COMPACT_ATOMS: atom_id res chain seq x y z
N MET A 1 -22.57 -8.82 -0.04
CA MET A 1 -21.20 -9.01 -0.57
C MET A 1 -20.67 -7.66 -0.97
N SER A 2 -19.49 -7.27 -0.53
CA SER A 2 -18.94 -5.92 -0.79
C SER A 2 -17.69 -6.00 -1.65
N SER A 3 -17.89 -6.29 -2.95
CA SER A 3 -16.81 -6.31 -3.94
C SER A 3 -16.58 -4.91 -4.52
N LEU A 4 -15.30 -4.62 -4.85
CA LEU A 4 -14.95 -3.44 -5.65
C LEU A 4 -14.33 -3.90 -6.96
N SER A 5 -14.67 -3.19 -8.03
CA SER A 5 -14.06 -3.38 -9.34
C SER A 5 -13.63 -2.03 -9.91
N LEU A 6 -12.34 -1.89 -10.15
CA LEU A 6 -11.72 -0.72 -10.77
C LEU A 6 -11.27 -1.13 -12.17
N LYS A 7 -11.84 -0.52 -13.21
CA LYS A 7 -11.60 -0.88 -14.61
C LYS A 7 -11.04 0.31 -15.37
N GLY A 8 -9.77 0.23 -15.72
CA GLY A 8 -9.08 1.26 -16.50
C GLY A 8 -9.10 2.64 -15.86
N ILE A 9 -9.09 2.70 -14.51
CA ILE A 9 -9.18 3.96 -13.78
C ILE A 9 -7.99 4.86 -14.12
N LYS A 10 -8.30 6.12 -14.48
CA LYS A 10 -7.33 7.16 -14.79
C LYS A 10 -7.61 8.42 -14.00
N LYS A 11 -6.53 9.12 -13.62
CA LYS A 11 -6.60 10.47 -13.08
C LYS A 11 -5.61 11.37 -13.77
N VAL A 12 -6.13 12.42 -14.39
CA VAL A 12 -5.36 13.49 -15.01
C VAL A 12 -5.63 14.78 -14.24
N TYR A 13 -4.57 15.44 -13.77
CA TYR A 13 -4.65 16.78 -13.20
C TYR A 13 -4.29 17.82 -14.26
N PRO A 14 -5.12 18.84 -14.50
CA PRO A 14 -4.80 19.88 -15.47
C PRO A 14 -3.44 20.50 -15.19
N TYR A 15 -2.59 20.60 -16.20
CA TYR A 15 -1.30 21.26 -16.08
C TYR A 15 -1.48 22.76 -16.32
N SER A 16 -1.40 23.56 -15.26
CA SER A 16 -1.29 25.00 -15.40
C SER A 16 0.19 25.38 -15.33
N GLU A 17 0.77 25.84 -16.41
CA GLU A 17 2.04 26.56 -16.37
C GLU A 17 1.88 27.85 -15.55
N SER A 18 1.94 27.73 -14.22
CA SER A 18 2.16 28.90 -13.38
C SER A 18 3.57 29.38 -13.66
N LYS A 19 3.71 30.58 -14.26
CA LYS A 19 4.97 31.33 -14.39
C LYS A 19 5.58 31.58 -13.01
N LYS A 20 6.10 30.57 -12.33
CA LYS A 20 6.96 30.74 -11.19
C LYS A 20 8.33 31.13 -11.72
N LYS A 21 8.72 32.41 -11.50
CA LYS A 21 10.10 32.88 -11.62
C LYS A 21 11.01 31.87 -10.94
N LYS A 22 11.88 31.20 -11.72
CA LYS A 22 12.90 30.28 -11.21
C LYS A 22 13.73 31.00 -10.17
N LYS A 23 13.62 30.64 -8.91
CA LYS A 23 14.65 30.93 -7.89
C LYS A 23 15.81 30.00 -8.19
N LYS A 24 16.97 30.61 -8.55
CA LYS A 24 18.24 29.91 -8.70
C LYS A 24 18.56 29.16 -7.39
N GLY A 25 18.63 27.82 -7.43
CA GLY A 25 19.20 27.01 -6.35
C GLY A 25 18.36 25.89 -5.79
N GLU A 26 17.12 25.65 -6.24
CA GLU A 26 16.38 24.45 -5.86
C GLU A 26 16.54 23.38 -6.95
N GLU A 27 17.12 22.22 -6.58
CA GLU A 27 17.11 21.03 -7.42
C GLU A 27 15.66 20.67 -7.75
N GLU A 28 15.33 20.64 -9.05
CA GLU A 28 14.04 20.13 -9.53
C GLU A 28 13.93 18.69 -9.04
N LYS A 29 13.05 18.41 -8.07
CA LYS A 29 12.53 17.07 -7.85
C LYS A 29 11.84 16.68 -9.14
N LYS A 30 12.52 15.87 -9.97
CA LYS A 30 11.95 15.29 -11.19
C LYS A 30 10.75 14.45 -10.75
N ASN A 31 9.55 14.99 -10.88
CA ASN A 31 8.34 14.19 -10.86
C ASN A 31 8.38 13.29 -12.10
N ASN A 32 8.58 12.00 -11.90
CA ASN A 32 8.58 11.00 -12.96
C ASN A 32 7.17 10.72 -13.52
N LEU A 33 6.17 11.52 -13.14
CA LEU A 33 4.82 11.40 -13.68
C LEU A 33 4.76 11.83 -15.14
N LEU A 34 4.01 11.09 -15.93
CA LEU A 34 3.82 11.37 -17.34
C LEU A 34 3.02 12.67 -17.49
N ILE A 35 3.58 13.63 -18.23
CA ILE A 35 2.90 14.87 -18.60
C ILE A 35 2.38 14.68 -20.03
N THR A 36 1.08 14.78 -20.21
CA THR A 36 0.39 14.73 -21.50
C THR A 36 -0.12 16.12 -21.87
N GLU A 37 -0.67 16.27 -23.08
CA GLU A 37 -1.34 17.51 -23.49
C GLU A 37 -2.53 17.86 -22.59
N GLU A 38 -3.18 16.86 -21.99
CA GLU A 38 -4.33 17.02 -21.08
C GLU A 38 -3.90 17.38 -19.64
N GLY A 39 -2.64 17.10 -19.26
CA GLY A 39 -2.14 17.37 -17.92
C GLY A 39 -1.19 16.31 -17.37
N VAL A 40 -1.05 16.30 -16.03
CA VAL A 40 -0.23 15.34 -15.29
C VAL A 40 -1.02 14.08 -15.02
N LEU A 41 -0.59 12.96 -15.57
CA LEU A 41 -1.22 11.66 -15.42
C LEU A 41 -0.79 11.02 -14.08
N ALA A 42 -1.61 11.18 -13.06
CA ALA A 42 -1.32 10.74 -11.69
C ALA A 42 -1.66 9.26 -11.44
N VAL A 43 -2.64 8.72 -12.15
CA VAL A 43 -3.03 7.30 -12.13
C VAL A 43 -3.32 6.88 -13.57
N GLN A 44 -2.74 5.74 -13.99
CA GLN A 44 -2.76 5.25 -15.37
C GLN A 44 -3.33 3.84 -15.40
N ASP A 45 -4.42 3.65 -16.14
CA ASP A 45 -5.00 2.33 -16.46
C ASP A 45 -5.03 1.36 -15.27
N PHE A 46 -5.55 1.85 -14.13
CA PHE A 46 -5.55 1.09 -12.88
C PHE A 46 -6.70 0.07 -12.92
N ASN A 47 -6.34 -1.20 -12.96
CA ASN A 47 -7.26 -2.34 -13.00
C ASN A 47 -7.11 -3.19 -11.75
N LEU A 48 -8.19 -3.37 -10.98
CA LEU A 48 -8.18 -4.16 -9.76
C LEU A 48 -9.57 -4.67 -9.42
N GLU A 49 -9.69 -5.98 -9.23
CA GLU A 49 -10.86 -6.61 -8.64
C GLU A 49 -10.56 -6.96 -7.18
N ILE A 50 -11.43 -6.52 -6.26
CA ILE A 50 -11.32 -6.78 -4.83
C ILE A 50 -12.52 -7.59 -4.39
N ALA A 51 -12.26 -8.74 -3.78
CA ALA A 51 -13.30 -9.62 -3.30
C ALA A 51 -13.96 -9.09 -2.00
N ASP A 52 -15.13 -9.64 -1.68
CA ASP A 52 -15.80 -9.37 -0.39
C ASP A 52 -14.89 -9.73 0.80
N LYS A 53 -14.75 -8.83 1.77
CA LYS A 53 -13.94 -8.96 2.99
C LYS A 53 -12.43 -9.10 2.74
N GLU A 54 -11.98 -8.84 1.55
CA GLU A 54 -10.55 -8.84 1.24
C GLU A 54 -9.86 -7.60 1.81
N PHE A 55 -8.63 -7.77 2.27
CA PHE A 55 -7.75 -6.69 2.73
C PHE A 55 -6.69 -6.40 1.66
N ILE A 56 -6.91 -5.36 0.88
CA ILE A 56 -5.99 -4.90 -0.16
C ILE A 56 -5.10 -3.78 0.38
N VAL A 57 -3.79 -3.89 0.13
CA VAL A 57 -2.83 -2.84 0.47
C VAL A 57 -2.20 -2.25 -0.79
N LEU A 58 -2.33 -0.94 -0.97
CA LEU A 58 -1.60 -0.18 -1.98
C LEU A 58 -0.29 0.32 -1.37
N VAL A 59 0.83 -0.04 -1.94
CA VAL A 59 2.16 0.35 -1.47
C VAL A 59 3.02 0.89 -2.62
N GLY A 60 3.94 1.78 -2.31
CA GLY A 60 4.85 2.38 -3.29
C GLY A 60 5.45 3.69 -2.82
N PRO A 61 6.35 4.30 -3.58
CA PRO A 61 6.97 5.58 -3.26
C PRO A 61 5.96 6.70 -3.08
N SER A 62 6.37 7.80 -2.41
CA SER A 62 5.54 8.99 -2.29
C SER A 62 5.22 9.58 -3.68
N GLY A 63 3.98 10.00 -3.88
CA GLY A 63 3.53 10.59 -5.14
C GLY A 63 3.21 9.60 -6.27
N CYS A 64 3.23 8.28 -6.06
CA CYS A 64 2.92 7.30 -7.09
C CYS A 64 1.42 7.05 -7.34
N GLY A 65 0.51 7.85 -6.78
CA GLY A 65 -0.93 7.77 -7.07
C GLY A 65 -1.79 7.01 -6.05
N LYS A 66 -1.24 6.40 -5.00
CA LYS A 66 -1.98 5.59 -4.01
C LYS A 66 -3.14 6.32 -3.35
N SER A 67 -2.87 7.44 -2.68
CA SER A 67 -3.90 8.25 -2.02
C SER A 67 -4.88 8.85 -3.02
N THR A 68 -4.43 9.18 -4.23
CA THR A 68 -5.33 9.61 -5.31
C THR A 68 -6.31 8.51 -5.69
N THR A 69 -5.83 7.28 -5.88
CA THR A 69 -6.69 6.11 -6.15
C THR A 69 -7.69 5.89 -5.01
N LEU A 70 -7.22 5.92 -3.76
CA LEU A 70 -8.10 5.78 -2.60
C LEU A 70 -9.19 6.86 -2.55
N ARG A 71 -8.84 8.12 -2.84
CA ARG A 71 -9.78 9.24 -2.86
C ARG A 71 -10.77 9.15 -4.01
N MET A 72 -10.38 8.62 -5.17
CA MET A 72 -11.32 8.32 -6.26
C MET A 72 -12.35 7.26 -5.83
N VAL A 73 -11.91 6.19 -5.14
CA VAL A 73 -12.84 5.20 -4.56
C VAL A 73 -13.77 5.85 -3.55
N ALA A 74 -13.26 6.78 -2.72
CA ALA A 74 -14.05 7.53 -1.77
C ALA A 74 -15.04 8.52 -2.41
N GLY A 75 -14.88 8.86 -3.68
CA GLY A 75 -15.61 9.94 -4.36
C GLY A 75 -15.19 11.34 -3.93
N LEU A 76 -14.03 11.45 -3.28
CA LEU A 76 -13.42 12.72 -2.89
C LEU A 76 -12.52 13.31 -3.99
N GLU A 77 -12.27 12.53 -5.03
CA GLU A 77 -11.54 12.92 -6.22
C GLU A 77 -12.27 12.38 -7.44
N GLU A 78 -12.43 13.20 -8.47
CA GLU A 78 -13.09 12.80 -9.72
C GLU A 78 -12.22 11.81 -10.51
N ILE A 79 -12.87 10.83 -11.11
CA ILE A 79 -12.27 9.88 -12.03
C ILE A 79 -12.23 10.53 -13.42
N SER A 80 -11.02 10.67 -14.01
CA SER A 80 -10.86 11.24 -15.35
C SER A 80 -11.17 10.24 -16.46
N GLY A 81 -11.14 8.95 -16.18
CA GLY A 81 -11.48 7.88 -17.13
C GLY A 81 -11.54 6.53 -16.44
N GLY A 82 -12.21 5.56 -17.06
CA GLY A 82 -12.47 4.25 -16.48
C GLY A 82 -13.74 4.18 -15.64
N GLU A 83 -13.99 3.04 -15.04
CA GLU A 83 -15.24 2.74 -14.33
C GLU A 83 -14.95 2.14 -12.95
N LEU A 84 -15.63 2.65 -11.93
CA LEU A 84 -15.58 2.16 -10.56
C LEU A 84 -16.92 1.54 -10.17
N TYR A 85 -16.89 0.30 -9.73
CA TYR A 85 -18.07 -0.41 -9.25
C TYR A 85 -17.92 -0.77 -7.77
N ILE A 86 -18.98 -0.60 -7.01
CA ILE A 86 -19.16 -1.13 -5.64
C ILE A 86 -20.38 -2.02 -5.64
N ASP A 87 -20.24 -3.29 -5.28
CA ASP A 87 -21.31 -4.31 -5.36
C ASP A 87 -21.97 -4.39 -6.75
N GLY A 88 -21.18 -4.31 -7.81
CA GLY A 88 -21.67 -4.34 -9.18
C GLY A 88 -22.39 -3.07 -9.65
N LYS A 89 -22.50 -2.05 -8.78
CA LYS A 89 -23.11 -0.75 -9.13
C LYS A 89 -22.02 0.24 -9.53
N LEU A 90 -22.17 0.84 -10.72
CA LEU A 90 -21.30 1.95 -11.16
C LEU A 90 -21.48 3.16 -10.22
N VAL A 91 -20.37 3.68 -9.68
CA VAL A 91 -20.39 4.76 -8.67
C VAL A 91 -19.57 5.99 -9.04
N ASN A 92 -19.14 6.12 -10.30
CA ASN A 92 -18.33 7.28 -10.73
C ASN A 92 -18.96 8.61 -10.29
N ASP A 93 -20.26 8.79 -10.56
CA ASP A 93 -20.99 10.02 -10.28
C ASP A 93 -21.79 9.98 -8.96
N VAL A 94 -21.61 8.91 -8.15
CA VAL A 94 -22.29 8.80 -6.86
C VAL A 94 -21.54 9.61 -5.81
N ALA A 95 -22.25 10.47 -5.10
CA ALA A 95 -21.67 11.29 -4.03
C ALA A 95 -21.05 10.42 -2.91
N PRO A 96 -19.97 10.86 -2.25
CA PRO A 96 -19.28 10.08 -1.19
C PRO A 96 -20.20 9.55 -0.09
N LYS A 97 -21.18 10.34 0.33
CA LYS A 97 -22.15 9.96 1.39
C LYS A 97 -23.05 8.77 1.02
N ASP A 98 -23.22 8.52 -0.29
CA ASP A 98 -24.14 7.51 -0.84
C ASP A 98 -23.41 6.25 -1.33
N ARG A 99 -22.06 6.19 -1.19
CA ARG A 99 -21.25 5.03 -1.61
C ARG A 99 -21.15 3.89 -0.59
N ASP A 100 -21.74 4.07 0.61
CA ASP A 100 -21.67 3.13 1.74
C ASP A 100 -20.23 2.72 2.12
N ILE A 101 -19.35 3.70 2.14
CA ILE A 101 -17.94 3.58 2.51
C ILE A 101 -17.62 4.42 3.74
N ALA A 102 -16.53 4.11 4.43
CA ALA A 102 -15.95 4.99 5.44
C ALA A 102 -14.46 5.18 5.16
N MET A 103 -13.90 6.33 5.55
CA MET A 103 -12.50 6.66 5.34
C MET A 103 -11.83 7.12 6.63
N VAL A 104 -10.66 6.56 6.90
CA VAL A 104 -9.73 7.00 7.93
C VAL A 104 -8.61 7.77 7.27
N PHE A 105 -8.44 9.04 7.63
CA PHE A 105 -7.44 9.94 7.07
C PHE A 105 -6.13 9.87 7.84
N GLN A 106 -5.03 10.17 7.20
CA GLN A 106 -3.69 10.29 7.80
C GLN A 106 -3.66 11.25 9.00
N SER A 107 -4.40 12.36 8.95
CA SER A 107 -4.51 13.35 10.03
C SER A 107 -5.52 12.98 11.12
N TYR A 108 -6.13 11.78 11.03
CA TYR A 108 -7.27 11.32 11.84
C TYR A 108 -8.56 12.13 11.64
N ALA A 109 -8.47 13.41 11.27
CA ALA A 109 -9.58 14.34 11.01
C ALA A 109 -10.67 14.34 12.08
N LEU A 110 -10.29 14.21 13.37
CA LEU A 110 -11.22 14.26 14.49
C LEU A 110 -11.74 15.69 14.72
N TYR A 111 -13.00 15.80 15.11
CA TYR A 111 -13.61 17.09 15.51
C TYR A 111 -13.07 17.48 16.89
N PRO A 112 -12.23 18.53 17.01
CA PRO A 112 -11.48 18.81 18.23
C PRO A 112 -12.33 19.31 19.40
N HIS A 113 -13.50 19.86 19.09
CA HIS A 113 -14.47 20.39 20.08
C HIS A 113 -15.42 19.32 20.64
N MET A 114 -15.56 18.19 19.94
CA MET A 114 -16.41 17.06 20.33
C MET A 114 -15.67 16.08 21.23
N THR A 115 -16.39 15.37 22.09
CA THR A 115 -15.86 14.22 22.84
C THR A 115 -15.54 13.04 21.91
N VAL A 116 -14.90 12.00 22.43
CA VAL A 116 -14.71 10.73 21.70
C VAL A 116 -16.07 10.15 21.33
N TYR A 117 -17.00 10.11 22.29
CA TYR A 117 -18.36 9.65 22.06
C TYR A 117 -19.02 10.42 20.91
N ASP A 118 -19.01 11.75 20.96
CA ASP A 118 -19.66 12.57 19.94
C ASP A 118 -18.98 12.44 18.57
N ASN A 119 -17.65 12.29 18.52
CA ASN A 119 -16.94 12.01 17.27
C ASN A 119 -17.45 10.72 16.61
N MET A 120 -17.71 9.68 17.42
CA MET A 120 -18.21 8.40 16.92
C MET A 120 -19.72 8.46 16.63
N ALA A 121 -20.52 9.14 17.46
CA ALA A 121 -21.96 9.28 17.31
C ALA A 121 -22.36 10.15 16.11
N TYR A 122 -21.55 11.16 15.76
CA TYR A 122 -21.89 12.16 14.76
C TYR A 122 -22.38 11.59 13.41
N PRO A 123 -21.68 10.62 12.76
CA PRO A 123 -22.14 10.07 11.50
C PRO A 123 -23.46 9.28 11.61
N LEU A 124 -23.81 8.75 12.78
CA LEU A 124 -25.07 8.05 13.03
C LEU A 124 -26.23 9.05 13.20
N ARG A 125 -25.98 10.13 13.95
CA ARG A 125 -26.93 11.24 14.11
C ARG A 125 -27.26 11.92 12.79
N LEU A 126 -26.29 12.07 11.89
CA LEU A 126 -26.53 12.57 10.53
C LEU A 126 -27.48 11.66 9.72
N ARG A 127 -27.47 10.35 10.00
CA ARG A 127 -28.43 9.38 9.44
C ARG A 127 -29.78 9.38 10.16
N LYS A 128 -29.99 10.27 11.13
CA LYS A 128 -31.24 10.40 11.93
C LYS A 128 -31.60 9.12 12.69
N MET A 129 -30.60 8.36 13.14
CA MET A 129 -30.83 7.19 14.00
C MET A 129 -31.28 7.61 15.39
N SER A 130 -32.02 6.73 16.10
CA SER A 130 -32.41 6.96 17.47
C SER A 130 -31.22 7.04 18.41
N GLU A 131 -31.24 7.87 19.45
CA GLU A 131 -30.15 7.99 20.43
C GLU A 131 -29.85 6.65 21.13
N THR A 132 -30.85 5.81 21.34
CA THR A 132 -30.65 4.46 21.89
C THR A 132 -29.82 3.59 21.00
N GLU A 133 -30.05 3.62 19.67
CA GLU A 133 -29.28 2.84 18.71
C GLU A 133 -27.88 3.45 18.50
N VAL A 134 -27.78 4.79 18.50
CA VAL A 134 -26.49 5.50 18.48
C VAL A 134 -25.63 5.07 19.65
N ASP A 135 -26.17 5.06 20.89
CA ASP A 135 -25.43 4.65 22.08
C ASP A 135 -24.97 3.19 21.97
N ARG A 136 -25.86 2.28 21.56
CA ARG A 136 -25.54 0.87 21.37
C ARG A 136 -24.34 0.67 20.44
N LEU A 137 -24.35 1.29 19.25
CA LEU A 137 -23.32 1.16 18.23
C LEU A 137 -22.00 1.81 18.67
N VAL A 138 -22.07 2.99 19.32
CA VAL A 138 -20.87 3.66 19.84
C VAL A 138 -20.21 2.82 20.93
N GLN A 139 -20.98 2.27 21.88
CA GLN A 139 -20.45 1.41 22.95
C GLN A 139 -19.83 0.13 22.37
N GLU A 140 -20.46 -0.48 21.38
CA GLU A 140 -19.96 -1.68 20.73
C GLU A 140 -18.62 -1.42 19.99
N ALA A 141 -18.54 -0.35 19.21
CA ALA A 141 -17.30 0.06 18.53
C ALA A 141 -16.21 0.45 19.54
N ALA A 142 -16.57 1.14 20.64
CA ALA A 142 -15.63 1.51 21.68
C ALA A 142 -15.05 0.28 22.41
N ARG A 143 -15.86 -0.73 22.69
CA ARG A 143 -15.40 -2.01 23.23
C ARG A 143 -14.49 -2.75 22.27
N THR A 144 -14.84 -2.80 20.99
CA THR A 144 -14.02 -3.45 19.94
C THR A 144 -12.62 -2.89 19.88
N LEU A 145 -12.48 -1.56 20.09
CA LEU A 145 -11.22 -0.80 19.98
C LEU A 145 -10.55 -0.52 21.34
N ASP A 146 -11.11 -1.00 22.45
CA ASP A 146 -10.61 -0.77 23.81
C ASP A 146 -10.43 0.74 24.14
N ILE A 147 -11.47 1.54 23.86
CA ILE A 147 -11.49 2.98 24.11
C ILE A 147 -12.68 3.45 24.95
N THR A 148 -13.44 2.54 25.56
CA THR A 148 -14.63 2.84 26.36
C THR A 148 -14.31 3.84 27.49
N GLN A 149 -13.16 3.72 28.14
CA GLN A 149 -12.70 4.59 29.22
C GLN A 149 -12.33 6.01 28.77
N TYR A 150 -12.37 6.29 27.48
CA TYR A 150 -12.02 7.60 26.90
C TYR A 150 -13.19 8.34 26.26
N LEU A 151 -14.42 7.77 26.31
CA LEU A 151 -15.60 8.30 25.60
C LEU A 151 -15.90 9.76 25.95
N ASP A 152 -15.69 10.17 27.20
CA ASP A 152 -15.96 11.53 27.67
C ASP A 152 -14.79 12.51 27.39
N ARG A 153 -13.66 12.02 26.91
CA ARG A 153 -12.50 12.88 26.63
C ARG A 153 -12.60 13.56 25.28
N LYS A 154 -11.90 14.70 25.16
CA LYS A 154 -11.71 15.37 23.87
C LYS A 154 -10.38 14.93 23.22
N PRO A 155 -10.24 15.04 21.89
CA PRO A 155 -9.05 14.58 21.15
C PRO A 155 -7.72 15.13 21.67
N LYS A 156 -7.71 16.36 22.22
CA LYS A 156 -6.49 16.96 22.81
C LYS A 156 -5.94 16.20 24.03
N ALA A 157 -6.79 15.46 24.73
CA ALA A 157 -6.44 14.68 25.93
C ALA A 157 -6.06 13.23 25.59
N LEU A 158 -5.83 12.90 24.32
CA LEU A 158 -5.53 11.55 23.83
C LEU A 158 -4.11 11.46 23.26
N SER A 159 -3.49 10.30 23.41
CA SER A 159 -2.25 9.95 22.69
C SER A 159 -2.50 9.77 21.19
N GLY A 160 -1.43 9.70 20.39
CA GLY A 160 -1.53 9.44 18.93
C GLY A 160 -2.33 8.16 18.61
N GLY A 161 -2.00 7.04 19.23
CA GLY A 161 -2.69 5.78 19.02
C GLY A 161 -4.15 5.80 19.51
N GLN A 162 -4.44 6.50 20.62
CA GLN A 162 -5.83 6.67 21.06
C GLN A 162 -6.63 7.49 20.07
N ARG A 163 -6.09 8.60 19.53
CA ARG A 163 -6.74 9.37 18.47
C ARG A 163 -7.02 8.53 17.23
N GLN A 164 -6.07 7.67 16.85
CA GLN A 164 -6.25 6.77 15.73
C GLN A 164 -7.37 5.78 15.96
N ARG A 165 -7.43 5.12 17.14
CA ARG A 165 -8.54 4.21 17.49
C ARG A 165 -9.88 4.93 17.44
N VAL A 166 -9.95 6.18 17.88
CA VAL A 166 -11.18 6.99 17.77
C VAL A 166 -11.55 7.25 16.31
N ALA A 167 -10.57 7.55 15.43
CA ALA A 167 -10.82 7.76 14.00
C ALA A 167 -11.33 6.47 13.33
N ILE A 168 -10.75 5.32 13.67
CA ILE A 168 -11.23 4.01 13.22
C ILE A 168 -12.63 3.75 13.79
N GLY A 169 -12.88 4.02 15.08
CA GLY A 169 -14.19 3.87 15.74
C GLY A 169 -15.28 4.67 15.02
N ARG A 170 -15.00 5.94 14.71
CA ARG A 170 -15.92 6.80 13.93
C ARG A 170 -16.22 6.22 12.53
N ALA A 171 -15.26 5.52 11.93
CA ALA A 171 -15.45 4.90 10.63
C ALA A 171 -16.30 3.63 10.71
N ILE A 172 -16.05 2.76 11.69
CA ILE A 172 -16.68 1.43 11.78
C ILE A 172 -18.07 1.45 12.41
N VAL A 173 -18.43 2.46 13.21
CA VAL A 173 -19.80 2.57 13.82
C VAL A 173 -20.93 2.54 12.79
N ARG A 174 -20.62 2.86 11.54
CA ARG A 174 -21.58 2.86 10.42
C ARG A 174 -21.71 1.50 9.75
N GLU A 175 -20.93 0.50 10.18
CA GLU A 175 -20.82 -0.81 9.52
C GLU A 175 -20.64 -0.68 8.00
N PRO A 176 -19.60 0.06 7.53
CA PRO A 176 -19.44 0.35 6.12
C PRO A 176 -19.11 -0.93 5.35
N LYS A 177 -19.56 -1.02 4.10
CA LYS A 177 -19.18 -2.11 3.20
C LYS A 177 -17.70 -2.09 2.88
N VAL A 178 -17.12 -0.91 2.73
CA VAL A 178 -15.70 -0.71 2.42
C VAL A 178 -15.09 0.28 3.39
N LEU A 179 -13.97 -0.10 4.00
CA LEU A 179 -13.17 0.75 4.87
C LEU A 179 -11.89 1.16 4.16
N LEU A 180 -11.77 2.45 3.89
CA LEU A 180 -10.63 3.06 3.24
C LEU A 180 -9.70 3.66 4.30
N MET A 181 -8.39 3.38 4.22
CA MET A 181 -7.40 3.89 5.18
C MET A 181 -6.23 4.54 4.43
N ASP A 182 -6.08 5.86 4.56
CA ASP A 182 -5.01 6.64 3.91
C ASP A 182 -3.87 6.88 4.90
N GLU A 183 -2.81 6.07 4.82
CA GLU A 183 -1.61 6.12 5.67
C GLU A 183 -1.89 6.27 7.17
N PRO A 184 -2.77 5.45 7.77
CA PRO A 184 -3.28 5.71 9.11
C PRO A 184 -2.22 5.61 10.21
N LEU A 185 -1.09 4.91 9.97
CA LEU A 185 -0.02 4.70 10.96
C LEU A 185 1.19 5.63 10.79
N SER A 186 1.23 6.45 9.74
CA SER A 186 2.40 7.26 9.39
C SER A 186 2.83 8.27 10.47
N ASN A 187 1.88 8.79 11.26
CA ASN A 187 2.11 9.79 12.31
C ASN A 187 2.44 9.18 13.68
N LEU A 188 2.71 7.88 13.76
CA LEU A 188 3.01 7.18 15.00
C LEU A 188 4.50 6.82 15.07
N ASP A 189 5.05 6.78 16.30
CA ASP A 189 6.37 6.23 16.56
C ASP A 189 6.41 4.71 16.27
N ALA A 190 7.61 4.14 16.11
CA ALA A 190 7.80 2.76 15.71
C ALA A 190 7.15 1.74 16.66
N LYS A 191 7.22 1.97 17.99
CA LYS A 191 6.62 1.08 18.98
C LYS A 191 5.11 1.08 18.88
N LEU A 192 4.51 2.26 18.82
CA LEU A 192 3.07 2.44 18.73
C LEU A 192 2.54 1.95 17.37
N ARG A 193 3.29 2.15 16.28
CA ARG A 193 2.96 1.63 14.95
C ARG A 193 2.85 0.10 14.95
N ASN A 194 3.81 -0.60 15.59
CA ASN A 194 3.76 -2.06 15.73
C ASN A 194 2.54 -2.53 16.54
N GLN A 195 2.20 -1.83 17.61
CA GLN A 195 1.01 -2.14 18.41
C GLN A 195 -0.27 -1.93 17.59
N MET A 196 -0.39 -0.80 16.91
CA MET A 196 -1.57 -0.48 16.10
C MET A 196 -1.74 -1.40 14.90
N ARG A 197 -0.64 -1.89 14.30
CA ARG A 197 -0.70 -2.91 13.24
C ARG A 197 -1.35 -4.19 13.75
N ALA A 198 -0.94 -4.68 14.93
CA ALA A 198 -1.56 -5.84 15.55
C ALA A 198 -3.06 -5.61 15.87
N GLU A 199 -3.43 -4.38 16.25
CA GLU A 199 -4.84 -4.01 16.49
C GLU A 199 -5.67 -4.02 15.19
N ILE A 200 -5.11 -3.56 14.07
CA ILE A 200 -5.79 -3.61 12.76
C ILE A 200 -6.03 -5.06 12.34
N ILE A 201 -5.06 -5.96 12.57
CA ILE A 201 -5.22 -7.39 12.30
C ILE A 201 -6.39 -7.97 13.13
N LYS A 202 -6.45 -7.67 14.42
CA LYS A 202 -7.55 -8.10 15.29
C LYS A 202 -8.90 -7.50 14.87
N LEU A 203 -8.89 -6.22 14.48
CA LEU A 203 -10.09 -5.53 14.01
C LEU A 203 -10.65 -6.22 12.75
N ARG A 204 -9.79 -6.50 11.77
CA ARG A 204 -10.17 -7.21 10.54
C ARG A 204 -10.90 -8.52 10.81
N GLN A 205 -10.48 -9.27 11.83
CA GLN A 205 -11.12 -10.55 12.20
C GLN A 205 -12.51 -10.37 12.83
N LYS A 206 -12.78 -9.18 13.40
CA LYS A 206 -14.04 -8.88 14.10
C LYS A 206 -15.10 -8.26 13.22
N ILE A 207 -14.70 -7.53 12.17
CA ILE A 207 -15.64 -6.80 11.32
C ILE A 207 -15.70 -7.41 9.92
N ASN A 208 -16.93 -7.50 9.39
CA ASN A 208 -17.20 -8.04 8.05
C ASN A 208 -17.16 -6.92 7.01
N THR A 209 -15.98 -6.39 6.70
CA THR A 209 -15.79 -5.23 5.84
C THR A 209 -14.65 -5.49 4.87
N THR A 210 -14.75 -5.01 3.64
CA THR A 210 -13.65 -5.00 2.67
C THR A 210 -12.73 -3.84 2.98
N PHE A 211 -11.42 -4.06 2.97
CA PHE A 211 -10.42 -3.04 3.30
C PHE A 211 -9.62 -2.62 2.07
N MET A 212 -9.43 -1.30 1.92
CA MET A 212 -8.43 -0.75 1.03
C MET A 212 -7.52 0.18 1.82
N TYR A 213 -6.26 -0.21 1.97
CA TYR A 213 -5.28 0.40 2.84
C TYR A 213 -4.14 0.99 2.02
N VAL A 214 -3.74 2.21 2.30
CA VAL A 214 -2.60 2.87 1.65
C VAL A 214 -1.48 3.04 2.65
N THR A 215 -0.27 2.68 2.26
CA THR A 215 0.94 2.90 3.05
C THR A 215 2.16 3.11 2.15
N HIS A 216 3.21 3.70 2.68
CA HIS A 216 4.55 3.70 2.09
C HIS A 216 5.49 2.70 2.80
N ASP A 217 5.01 2.05 3.88
CA ASP A 217 5.77 1.07 4.67
C ASP A 217 5.48 -0.35 4.16
N GLN A 218 6.49 -0.98 3.58
CA GLN A 218 6.39 -2.35 3.08
C GLN A 218 6.12 -3.37 4.18
N THR A 219 6.57 -3.11 5.43
CA THR A 219 6.32 -4.05 6.54
C THR A 219 4.85 -4.05 6.95
N GLU A 220 4.17 -2.91 6.84
CA GLU A 220 2.72 -2.85 7.00
C GLU A 220 2.01 -3.63 5.87
N ALA A 221 2.43 -3.40 4.63
CA ALA A 221 1.84 -4.08 3.48
C ALA A 221 1.96 -5.61 3.57
N MET A 222 3.16 -6.11 3.88
CA MET A 222 3.44 -7.54 4.03
C MET A 222 2.68 -8.19 5.19
N ALA A 223 2.40 -7.43 6.27
CA ALA A 223 1.75 -7.97 7.47
C ALA A 223 0.22 -7.91 7.43
N LEU A 224 -0.37 -6.96 6.71
CA LEU A 224 -1.80 -6.68 6.73
C LEU A 224 -2.55 -7.23 5.52
N GLY A 225 -1.93 -7.20 4.32
CA GLY A 225 -2.61 -7.48 3.06
C GLY A 225 -2.85 -8.96 2.80
N ASP A 226 -4.03 -9.29 2.26
CA ASP A 226 -4.23 -10.56 1.55
C ASP A 226 -3.53 -10.49 0.20
N ARG A 227 -3.70 -9.36 -0.49
CA ARG A 227 -2.91 -9.00 -1.66
C ARG A 227 -2.35 -7.60 -1.51
N ILE A 228 -1.21 -7.40 -2.15
CA ILE A 228 -0.49 -6.12 -2.21
C ILE A 228 -0.52 -5.63 -3.65
N VAL A 229 -0.84 -4.36 -3.84
CA VAL A 229 -0.75 -3.63 -5.10
C VAL A 229 0.45 -2.71 -5.02
N ILE A 230 1.51 -3.03 -5.74
CA ILE A 230 2.74 -2.24 -5.77
C ILE A 230 2.62 -1.23 -6.91
N MET A 231 2.73 0.05 -6.57
CA MET A 231 2.58 1.16 -7.51
C MET A 231 3.88 1.94 -7.66
N LYS A 232 4.15 2.40 -8.89
CA LYS A 232 5.21 3.35 -9.21
C LYS A 232 4.75 4.25 -10.36
N ASP A 233 4.97 5.56 -10.21
CA ASP A 233 4.72 6.57 -11.26
C ASP A 233 3.31 6.48 -11.89
N GLY A 234 2.29 6.25 -11.05
CA GLY A 234 0.89 6.14 -11.46
C GLY A 234 0.47 4.78 -12.03
N VAL A 235 1.38 3.80 -12.12
CA VAL A 235 1.16 2.49 -12.74
C VAL A 235 1.29 1.38 -11.71
N ILE A 236 0.44 0.36 -11.82
CA ILE A 236 0.60 -0.91 -11.07
C ILE A 236 1.82 -1.65 -11.63
N GLN A 237 2.75 -2.00 -10.76
CA GLN A 237 3.92 -2.79 -11.09
C GLN A 237 3.71 -4.28 -10.90
N GLN A 238 2.98 -4.63 -9.84
CA GLN A 238 2.60 -6.02 -9.53
C GLN A 238 1.44 -6.05 -8.55
N ILE A 239 0.57 -7.05 -8.69
CA ILE A 239 -0.44 -7.44 -7.72
C ILE A 239 -0.16 -8.89 -7.35
N GLY A 240 -0.18 -9.21 -6.06
CA GLY A 240 -0.01 -10.58 -5.57
C GLY A 240 -0.13 -10.67 -4.06
N THR A 241 -0.13 -11.88 -3.53
CA THR A 241 0.00 -12.11 -2.10
C THR A 241 1.35 -11.61 -1.59
N PRO A 242 1.51 -11.33 -0.29
CA PRO A 242 2.82 -10.97 0.29
C PRO A 242 3.95 -11.91 -0.14
N GLN A 243 3.71 -13.22 -0.11
CA GLN A 243 4.69 -14.23 -0.50
C GLN A 243 5.04 -14.17 -1.99
N GLU A 244 4.04 -14.05 -2.87
CA GLU A 244 4.27 -13.98 -4.32
C GLU A 244 5.09 -12.74 -4.72
N VAL A 245 4.79 -11.56 -4.17
CA VAL A 245 5.55 -10.35 -4.52
C VAL A 245 6.98 -10.37 -3.96
N PHE A 246 7.22 -11.12 -2.88
CA PHE A 246 8.54 -11.29 -2.30
C PHE A 246 9.37 -12.31 -3.06
N ASP A 247 8.83 -13.48 -3.35
CA ASP A 247 9.57 -14.59 -3.99
C ASP A 247 9.68 -14.44 -5.50
N HIS A 248 8.65 -13.86 -6.14
CA HIS A 248 8.51 -13.75 -7.59
C HIS A 248 8.27 -12.30 -8.03
N PRO A 249 9.22 -11.37 -7.79
CA PRO A 249 9.07 -9.99 -8.21
C PRO A 249 8.99 -9.89 -9.74
N ALA A 250 7.99 -9.16 -10.24
CA ALA A 250 7.72 -9.04 -11.68
C ALA A 250 8.78 -8.22 -12.44
N ASN A 251 9.51 -7.34 -11.73
CA ASN A 251 10.56 -6.51 -12.33
C ASN A 251 11.59 -6.05 -11.27
N LEU A 252 12.65 -5.38 -11.72
CA LEU A 252 13.73 -4.91 -10.86
C LEU A 252 13.26 -3.90 -9.80
N PHE A 253 12.25 -3.09 -10.13
CA PHE A 253 11.71 -2.15 -9.14
C PHE A 253 11.06 -2.90 -7.98
N VAL A 254 10.19 -3.86 -8.25
CA VAL A 254 9.53 -4.67 -7.21
C VAL A 254 10.57 -5.43 -6.39
N ALA A 255 11.55 -6.06 -7.05
CA ALA A 255 12.63 -6.81 -6.40
C ALA A 255 13.41 -5.95 -5.40
N GLY A 256 13.75 -4.71 -5.79
CA GLY A 256 14.49 -3.78 -4.93
C GLY A 256 13.61 -3.00 -3.94
N PHE A 257 12.30 -2.93 -4.18
CA PHE A 257 11.35 -2.21 -3.31
C PHE A 257 10.86 -3.10 -2.17
N ILE A 258 10.57 -4.37 -2.43
CA ILE A 258 10.05 -5.33 -1.43
C ILE A 258 11.21 -6.09 -0.77
N GLY A 259 11.22 -6.09 0.55
CA GLY A 259 12.21 -6.76 1.42
C GLY A 259 13.02 -5.79 2.27
N MET A 260 13.27 -6.17 3.52
CA MET A 260 14.10 -5.41 4.45
C MET A 260 15.00 -6.37 5.22
N PRO A 261 16.31 -6.32 4.96
CA PRO A 261 17.03 -5.44 4.03
C PRO A 261 16.64 -5.63 2.55
N ARG A 262 16.99 -4.66 1.71
CA ARG A 262 16.70 -4.73 0.26
C ARG A 262 17.50 -5.84 -0.42
N MET A 263 17.00 -6.33 -1.56
CA MET A 263 17.73 -7.27 -2.41
C MET A 263 19.05 -6.65 -2.89
N ASN A 264 20.14 -7.41 -2.78
CA ASN A 264 21.40 -7.05 -3.39
C ASN A 264 21.33 -7.23 -4.92
N MET A 265 21.75 -6.23 -5.67
CA MET A 265 21.72 -6.23 -7.13
C MET A 265 23.16 -6.16 -7.66
N PHE A 266 23.54 -7.10 -8.50
CA PHE A 266 24.87 -7.18 -9.11
C PHE A 266 24.77 -7.19 -10.63
N SER A 267 25.69 -6.49 -11.30
CA SER A 267 25.90 -6.71 -12.73
C SER A 267 26.62 -8.05 -12.91
N ALA A 268 26.08 -8.91 -13.75
CA ALA A 268 26.55 -10.26 -13.95
C ALA A 268 26.37 -10.69 -15.41
N ASP A 269 27.02 -11.76 -15.82
CA ASP A 269 26.85 -12.37 -17.14
C ASP A 269 26.23 -13.76 -16.99
N LEU A 270 25.14 -14.01 -17.73
CA LEU A 270 24.59 -15.33 -17.92
C LEU A 270 25.44 -16.03 -19.02
N VAL A 271 26.08 -17.11 -18.67
CA VAL A 271 26.91 -17.91 -19.61
C VAL A 271 26.31 -19.31 -19.74
N LYS A 272 26.56 -19.96 -20.89
CA LYS A 272 26.18 -21.35 -21.13
C LYS A 272 27.39 -22.13 -21.58
N GLU A 273 27.89 -23.02 -20.74
CA GLU A 273 29.05 -23.86 -20.99
C GLU A 273 28.69 -25.35 -20.81
N ASN A 274 29.12 -26.20 -21.72
CA ASN A 274 28.79 -27.65 -21.68
C ASN A 274 27.30 -27.96 -21.51
N GLY A 275 26.42 -27.11 -22.07
CA GLY A 275 24.96 -27.27 -21.98
C GLY A 275 24.35 -26.80 -20.68
N LYS A 276 25.12 -26.24 -19.74
CA LYS A 276 24.63 -25.73 -18.46
C LYS A 276 24.74 -24.22 -18.38
N TYR A 277 23.75 -23.60 -17.75
CA TYR A 277 23.75 -22.17 -17.46
C TYR A 277 24.44 -21.87 -16.13
N SER A 278 25.27 -20.86 -16.13
CA SER A 278 25.94 -20.32 -14.95
C SER A 278 25.87 -18.81 -14.94
N VAL A 279 25.95 -18.20 -13.75
CA VAL A 279 26.07 -16.76 -13.57
C VAL A 279 27.48 -16.40 -13.18
N LYS A 280 28.10 -15.51 -13.94
CA LYS A 280 29.46 -15.02 -13.71
C LYS A 280 29.43 -13.60 -13.13
N ILE A 281 30.11 -13.41 -11.98
CA ILE A 281 30.28 -12.11 -11.31
C ILE A 281 31.79 -11.93 -11.10
N GLY A 282 32.44 -11.09 -11.91
CA GLY A 282 33.88 -10.96 -11.88
C GLY A 282 34.54 -12.31 -12.17
N GLU A 283 35.34 -12.82 -11.22
CA GLU A 283 36.00 -14.13 -11.31
C GLU A 283 35.17 -15.32 -10.81
N VAL A 284 34.08 -15.04 -10.11
CA VAL A 284 33.21 -16.07 -9.52
C VAL A 284 32.17 -16.53 -10.53
N CYS A 285 32.10 -17.85 -10.74
CA CYS A 285 31.10 -18.49 -11.61
C CYS A 285 30.25 -19.46 -10.77
N VAL A 286 28.95 -19.27 -10.77
CA VAL A 286 28.00 -20.10 -9.99
C VAL A 286 27.04 -20.80 -10.95
N GLU A 287 27.05 -22.14 -10.93
CA GLU A 287 26.09 -22.95 -11.70
C GLU A 287 24.69 -22.74 -11.12
N LEU A 288 23.69 -22.53 -11.98
CA LEU A 288 22.31 -22.38 -11.57
C LEU A 288 21.69 -23.73 -11.17
N ASP A 289 20.74 -23.71 -10.26
CA ASP A 289 19.99 -24.89 -9.85
C ASP A 289 19.18 -25.51 -11.01
N ALA A 290 18.75 -26.76 -10.84
CA ALA A 290 18.05 -27.52 -11.87
C ALA A 290 16.76 -26.85 -12.36
N GLU A 291 16.04 -26.17 -11.48
CA GLU A 291 14.79 -25.48 -11.83
C GLU A 291 15.07 -24.28 -12.75
N LYS A 292 16.06 -23.46 -12.41
CA LYS A 292 16.47 -22.30 -13.23
C LYS A 292 17.07 -22.74 -14.56
N GLN A 293 17.88 -23.82 -14.55
CA GLN A 293 18.39 -24.46 -15.77
C GLN A 293 17.24 -24.82 -16.72
N ALA A 294 16.23 -25.54 -16.23
CA ALA A 294 15.09 -25.97 -17.03
C ALA A 294 14.28 -24.78 -17.58
N LYS A 295 14.07 -23.73 -16.77
CA LYS A 295 13.33 -22.52 -17.20
C LYS A 295 14.07 -21.75 -18.30
N LEU A 296 15.39 -21.63 -18.20
CA LEU A 296 16.22 -20.95 -19.21
C LEU A 296 16.31 -21.75 -20.51
N GLU A 297 16.45 -23.09 -20.40
CA GLU A 297 16.46 -23.97 -21.54
C GLU A 297 15.15 -23.97 -22.31
N ALA A 298 14.00 -24.08 -21.60
CA ALA A 298 12.67 -24.02 -22.20
C ALA A 298 12.41 -22.74 -22.99
N LYS A 299 13.05 -21.63 -22.58
CA LYS A 299 12.93 -20.32 -23.26
C LYS A 299 14.08 -20.09 -24.26
N SER A 300 15.00 -21.04 -24.41
CA SER A 300 16.21 -20.93 -25.28
C SER A 300 16.96 -19.61 -25.05
N VAL A 301 17.17 -19.23 -23.78
CA VAL A 301 17.81 -17.95 -23.44
C VAL A 301 19.28 -17.98 -23.85
N ALA A 302 19.69 -17.00 -24.67
CA ALA A 302 21.08 -16.85 -25.07
C ALA A 302 21.95 -16.25 -23.93
N PRO A 303 23.27 -16.54 -23.89
CA PRO A 303 24.20 -15.83 -23.02
C PRO A 303 24.09 -14.32 -23.18
N GLN A 304 24.05 -13.58 -22.08
CA GLN A 304 23.88 -12.12 -22.08
C GLN A 304 24.25 -11.51 -20.74
N SER A 305 24.49 -10.20 -20.72
CA SER A 305 24.63 -9.45 -19.47
C SER A 305 23.28 -9.33 -18.79
N ILE A 306 23.26 -9.55 -17.48
CA ILE A 306 22.06 -9.58 -16.65
C ILE A 306 22.26 -8.76 -15.38
N THR A 307 21.17 -8.46 -14.69
CA THR A 307 21.18 -8.05 -13.29
C THR A 307 20.84 -9.26 -12.43
N LEU A 308 21.79 -9.69 -11.59
CA LEU A 308 21.56 -10.72 -10.60
C LEU A 308 21.03 -10.11 -9.30
N GLY A 309 19.87 -10.55 -8.85
CA GLY A 309 19.31 -10.20 -7.53
C GLY A 309 19.52 -11.33 -6.53
N VAL A 310 20.06 -11.00 -5.35
CA VAL A 310 20.22 -11.95 -4.24
C VAL A 310 19.65 -11.35 -2.96
N ARG A 311 18.70 -12.03 -2.34
CA ARG A 311 18.16 -11.63 -1.04
C ARG A 311 19.25 -11.75 0.03
N PRO A 312 19.34 -10.78 1.00
CA PRO A 312 20.36 -10.84 2.06
C PRO A 312 20.34 -12.14 2.87
N GLU A 313 19.17 -12.73 3.11
CA GLU A 313 18.98 -13.99 3.83
C GLU A 313 19.54 -15.23 3.09
N HIS A 314 19.82 -15.09 1.79
CA HIS A 314 20.45 -16.13 0.98
C HIS A 314 21.96 -15.96 0.85
N VAL A 315 22.54 -14.94 1.53
CA VAL A 315 23.99 -14.72 1.55
C VAL A 315 24.55 -15.36 2.81
N SER A 316 25.56 -16.19 2.64
CA SER A 316 26.26 -16.86 3.75
C SER A 316 27.76 -16.68 3.63
N LEU A 317 28.47 -16.83 4.75
CA LEU A 317 29.94 -16.86 4.73
C LEU A 317 30.41 -18.13 4.02
N ALA A 318 31.33 -17.96 3.05
CA ALA A 318 31.95 -19.07 2.35
C ALA A 318 32.90 -19.85 3.26
N LYS A 319 32.95 -21.16 3.09
CA LYS A 319 33.94 -22.01 3.73
C LYS A 319 35.30 -21.92 3.00
N SER A 320 36.37 -22.28 3.71
CA SER A 320 37.71 -22.30 3.11
C SER A 320 37.72 -23.20 1.88
N GLY A 321 38.16 -22.66 0.73
CA GLY A 321 38.25 -23.38 -0.54
C GLY A 321 37.00 -23.29 -1.44
N GLU A 322 35.90 -22.65 -0.99
CA GLU A 322 34.76 -22.38 -1.84
C GLU A 322 34.99 -21.08 -2.67
N ALA A 323 34.49 -21.07 -3.90
CA ALA A 323 34.47 -19.85 -4.71
C ALA A 323 33.49 -18.82 -4.06
N ALA A 324 34.01 -17.64 -3.76
CA ALA A 324 33.25 -16.62 -3.04
C ALA A 324 33.54 -15.22 -3.58
N LEU A 325 32.56 -14.33 -3.41
CA LEU A 325 32.76 -12.90 -3.54
C LEU A 325 33.51 -12.38 -2.32
N HIS A 326 34.52 -11.57 -2.54
CA HIS A 326 35.28 -10.91 -1.48
C HIS A 326 34.73 -9.51 -1.26
N GLY A 327 34.53 -9.14 -0.01
CA GLY A 327 34.08 -7.83 0.40
C GLY A 327 34.79 -7.37 1.68
N THR A 328 34.84 -6.07 1.86
CA THR A 328 35.29 -5.43 3.12
C THR A 328 34.10 -4.92 3.87
N VAL A 329 34.05 -5.18 5.19
CA VAL A 329 33.03 -4.60 6.06
C VAL A 329 33.36 -3.13 6.26
N ASP A 330 32.50 -2.25 5.77
CA ASP A 330 32.68 -0.80 5.85
C ASP A 330 31.99 -0.24 7.12
N VAL A 331 30.82 -0.80 7.45
CA VAL A 331 30.06 -0.48 8.67
C VAL A 331 29.50 -1.77 9.27
N SER A 332 29.67 -1.92 10.57
CA SER A 332 29.15 -3.07 11.33
C SER A 332 28.01 -2.64 12.28
#